data_21255842ba8be28a5556fe0d4ecf919d
#
_entry.id   21255842ba8be28a5556fe0d4ecf919d
#
_cell.length_a   1.000
_cell.length_b   1.000
_cell.length_c   1.000
_cell.angle_alpha   90.00
_cell.angle_beta   90.00
_cell.angle_gamma   90.00
#
_symmetry.space_group_name_H-M   'P 1'
#
loop_
_entity.id
_entity.type
_entity.pdbx_description
1 polymer ?
#
loop_
_entity_poly.entity_id
_entity_poly.type
_entity_poly.pdbx_seq_one_letter_code
_entity_poly.pdbx_strand_id
1 'polypeptide(L)'
;MDQEKENKTAEFYERLKAELDRSNSWPAEYLFKFIVPSIADNVERVESAFDCMGAVIKTTKSKTGKFTSVSVDVQMKDAQEIIDKYIEVSVIEGIVSL
;
A
#
# COMPACT_ATOMS: atom_id res chain seq x y z
N MET A 1 4.40 -25.49 7.00
CA MET A 1 3.97 -24.28 7.72
C MET A 1 4.10 -23.03 6.86
N ASP A 2 5.24 -22.82 6.22
CA ASP A 2 5.42 -21.63 5.37
C ASP A 2 4.52 -21.64 4.13
N GLN A 3 4.27 -22.82 3.55
CA GLN A 3 3.38 -22.96 2.40
C GLN A 3 1.94 -22.57 2.73
N GLU A 4 1.48 -22.91 3.93
CA GLU A 4 0.13 -22.58 4.36
C GLU A 4 -0.04 -21.05 4.52
N LYS A 5 0.99 -20.40 5.06
CA LYS A 5 1.02 -18.95 5.23
C LYS A 5 1.08 -18.24 3.88
N GLU A 6 1.91 -18.74 2.96
CA GLU A 6 2.02 -18.20 1.61
C GLU A 6 0.72 -18.35 0.83
N ASN A 7 0.05 -19.50 0.94
CA ASN A 7 -1.22 -19.74 0.28
C ASN A 7 -2.30 -18.80 0.77
N LYS A 8 -2.37 -18.54 2.08
CA LYS A 8 -3.34 -17.60 2.65
C LYS A 8 -3.10 -16.18 2.16
N THR A 9 -1.84 -15.78 2.05
CA THR A 9 -1.49 -14.45 1.54
C THR A 9 -1.86 -14.33 0.07
N ALA A 10 -1.57 -15.35 -0.73
CA ALA A 10 -1.94 -15.37 -2.15
C ALA A 10 -3.45 -15.33 -2.33
N GLU A 11 -4.19 -16.10 -1.54
CA GLU A 11 -5.66 -16.09 -1.57
C GLU A 11 -6.22 -14.71 -1.19
N PHE A 12 -5.62 -14.06 -0.21
CA PHE A 12 -6.02 -12.71 0.20
C PHE A 12 -5.88 -11.73 -0.96
N TYR A 13 -4.73 -11.75 -1.64
CA TYR A 13 -4.50 -10.84 -2.76
C TYR A 13 -5.40 -11.17 -3.96
N GLU A 14 -5.68 -12.44 -4.22
CA GLU A 14 -6.60 -12.83 -5.28
C GLU A 14 -8.01 -12.29 -5.02
N ARG A 15 -8.48 -12.40 -3.78
CA ARG A 15 -9.79 -11.87 -3.40
C ARG A 15 -9.83 -10.35 -3.49
N LEU A 16 -8.77 -9.70 -3.03
CA LEU A 16 -8.67 -8.25 -3.12
C LEU A 16 -8.70 -7.79 -4.58
N LYS A 17 -7.97 -8.49 -5.44
CA LYS A 17 -7.95 -8.18 -6.87
C LYS A 17 -9.34 -8.30 -7.48
N ALA A 18 -10.05 -9.36 -7.16
CA ALA A 18 -11.42 -9.58 -7.66
C ALA A 18 -12.36 -8.47 -7.17
N GLU A 19 -12.23 -8.06 -5.92
CA GLU A 19 -13.03 -6.97 -5.37
C GLU A 19 -12.73 -5.65 -6.06
N LEU A 20 -11.45 -5.36 -6.29
CA LEU A 20 -11.03 -4.13 -6.98
C LEU A 20 -11.56 -4.09 -8.41
N ASP A 21 -11.49 -5.22 -9.13
CA ASP A 21 -12.01 -5.32 -10.49
C ASP A 21 -13.50 -5.12 -10.53
N ARG A 22 -14.22 -5.61 -9.52
CA ARG A 22 -15.67 -5.49 -9.45
C ARG A 22 -16.11 -4.06 -9.14
N SER A 23 -15.31 -3.35 -8.34
CA SER A 23 -15.67 -2.03 -7.83
C SER A 23 -15.17 -0.87 -8.68
N ASN A 24 -14.32 -1.13 -9.67
CA ASN A 24 -13.68 -0.07 -10.45
C ASN A 24 -13.68 -0.36 -11.94
N SER A 25 -13.72 0.74 -12.71
CA SER A 25 -13.40 0.69 -14.14
C SER A 25 -12.02 1.28 -14.32
N TRP A 26 -11.14 0.58 -15.01
CA TRP A 26 -9.74 0.96 -15.13
C TRP A 26 -9.46 1.84 -16.35
N PRO A 27 -8.56 2.82 -16.24
CA PRO A 27 -7.79 3.21 -15.05
C PRO A 27 -8.68 3.94 -14.03
N ALA A 28 -8.31 3.89 -12.76
CA ALA A 28 -9.07 4.49 -11.68
C ALA A 28 -8.15 5.10 -10.63
N GLU A 29 -8.63 6.15 -9.97
CA GLU A 29 -7.94 6.69 -8.81
C GLU A 29 -8.10 5.73 -7.63
N TYR A 30 -7.02 5.57 -6.87
CA TYR A 30 -7.03 4.74 -5.69
C TYR A 30 -6.31 5.46 -4.56
N LEU A 31 -6.88 5.38 -3.36
CA LEU A 31 -6.29 5.99 -2.17
C LEU A 31 -5.68 4.89 -1.31
N PHE A 32 -4.35 4.86 -1.27
CA PHE A 32 -3.62 4.00 -0.33
C PHE A 32 -3.49 4.73 1.00
N LYS A 33 -3.63 3.97 2.09
CA LYS A 33 -3.36 4.49 3.43
C LYS A 33 -2.46 3.51 4.17
N PHE A 34 -1.33 4.02 4.61
CA PHE A 34 -0.34 3.23 5.34
C PHE A 34 0.00 3.91 6.65
N ILE A 35 0.35 3.10 7.64
CA ILE A 35 0.92 3.59 8.89
C ILE A 35 2.28 2.92 9.03
N VAL A 36 3.32 3.71 9.23
CA VAL A 36 4.69 3.22 9.41
C VAL A 36 5.29 3.78 10.70
N PRO A 37 6.20 3.03 11.34
CA PRO A 37 6.98 3.60 12.44
C PRO A 37 7.77 4.82 11.95
N SER A 38 7.81 5.89 12.75
CA SER A 38 8.48 7.14 12.40
C SER A 38 10.00 7.04 12.65
N ILE A 39 10.60 5.95 12.18
CA ILE A 39 12.05 5.70 12.34
C ILE A 39 12.67 5.46 10.97
N ALA A 40 13.98 5.72 10.90
CA ALA A 40 14.77 5.54 9.70
C ALA A 40 14.11 6.25 8.51
N ASP A 41 14.14 5.63 7.34
CA ASP A 41 13.63 6.20 6.10
C ASP A 41 12.29 5.60 5.67
N ASN A 42 11.49 5.11 6.64
CA ASN A 42 10.24 4.41 6.33
C ASN A 42 9.28 5.25 5.48
N VAL A 43 9.08 6.52 5.84
CA VAL A 43 8.19 7.40 5.07
C VAL A 43 8.73 7.58 3.65
N GLU A 44 10.02 7.84 3.51
CA GLU A 44 10.67 8.01 2.22
C GLU A 44 10.55 6.74 1.37
N ARG A 45 10.62 5.56 1.99
CA ARG A 45 10.50 4.30 1.28
C ARG A 45 9.08 4.12 0.71
N VAL A 46 8.05 4.51 1.46
CA VAL A 46 6.68 4.50 0.94
C VAL A 46 6.55 5.48 -0.22
N GLU A 47 7.08 6.69 -0.05
CA GLU A 47 7.02 7.71 -1.10
C GLU A 47 7.73 7.25 -2.37
N SER A 48 8.90 6.63 -2.22
CA SER A 48 9.68 6.13 -3.36
C SER A 48 8.95 5.05 -4.16
N ALA A 49 8.12 4.24 -3.48
CA ALA A 49 7.34 3.21 -4.17
C ALA A 49 6.37 3.80 -5.18
N PHE A 50 6.01 5.07 -5.03
CA PHE A 50 5.06 5.75 -5.90
C PHE A 50 5.71 6.84 -6.75
N ASP A 51 7.04 6.85 -6.86
CA ASP A 51 7.76 7.81 -7.67
C ASP A 51 7.34 7.74 -9.13
N CYS A 52 7.29 8.92 -9.77
CA CYS A 52 6.97 9.06 -11.20
C CYS A 52 5.57 8.59 -11.58
N MET A 53 4.67 8.46 -10.62
CA MET A 53 3.29 8.03 -10.86
C MET A 53 2.29 9.18 -10.80
N GLY A 54 2.76 10.41 -10.51
CA GLY A 54 1.86 11.54 -10.33
C GLY A 54 1.04 11.47 -9.06
N ALA A 55 1.53 10.74 -8.06
CA ALA A 55 0.81 10.55 -6.81
C ALA A 55 0.81 11.81 -5.95
N VAL A 56 -0.33 12.07 -5.28
CA VAL A 56 -0.43 13.10 -4.26
C VAL A 56 -0.27 12.42 -2.90
N ILE A 57 0.78 12.76 -2.20
CA ILE A 57 1.14 12.11 -0.93
C ILE A 57 1.00 13.08 0.23
N LYS A 58 0.29 12.65 1.28
CA LYS A 58 0.12 13.42 2.50
C LYS A 58 0.59 12.57 3.67
N THR A 59 1.32 13.20 4.60
CA THR A 59 1.82 12.52 5.79
C THR A 59 1.35 13.22 7.04
N THR A 60 1.07 12.45 8.09
CA THR A 60 0.66 12.99 9.38
C THR A 60 1.29 12.15 10.49
N LYS A 61 2.02 12.78 11.39
CA LYS A 61 2.58 12.09 12.54
C LYS A 61 1.53 11.87 13.61
N SER A 62 1.61 10.74 14.33
CA SER A 62 0.77 10.49 15.48
C SER A 62 1.11 11.48 16.60
N LYS A 63 0.24 11.55 17.62
CA LYS A 63 0.45 12.46 18.76
C LYS A 63 1.78 12.22 19.46
N THR A 64 2.19 10.95 19.58
CA THR A 64 3.45 10.60 20.23
C THR A 64 4.66 10.73 19.30
N GLY A 65 4.42 10.91 17.99
CA GLY A 65 5.46 10.91 16.98
C GLY A 65 6.04 9.55 16.65
N LYS A 66 5.50 8.48 17.23
CA LYS A 66 6.03 7.11 17.02
C LYS A 66 5.64 6.53 15.67
N PHE A 67 4.52 6.98 15.11
CA PHE A 67 3.99 6.48 13.84
C PHE A 67 3.66 7.64 12.92
N THR A 68 3.75 7.39 11.62
CA THR A 68 3.37 8.36 10.59
C THR A 68 2.37 7.71 9.66
N SER A 69 1.25 8.38 9.45
CA SER A 69 0.26 7.97 8.44
C SER A 69 0.68 8.54 7.09
N VAL A 70 0.65 7.72 6.06
CA VAL A 70 0.97 8.12 4.69
C VAL A 70 -0.23 7.82 3.81
N SER A 71 -0.84 8.86 3.26
CA SER A 71 -1.94 8.72 2.30
C SER A 71 -1.41 8.98 0.91
N VAL A 72 -1.68 8.07 -0.03
CA VAL A 72 -1.21 8.18 -1.40
C VAL A 72 -2.42 8.11 -2.33
N ASP A 73 -2.74 9.24 -2.97
CA ASP A 73 -3.81 9.32 -3.95
C ASP A 73 -3.18 9.28 -5.33
N VAL A 74 -3.48 8.23 -6.09
CA VAL A 74 -2.78 7.98 -7.35
C VAL A 74 -3.67 7.23 -8.33
N GLN A 75 -3.53 7.54 -9.62
CA GLN A 75 -4.25 6.82 -10.67
C GLN A 75 -3.55 5.50 -10.95
N MET A 76 -4.31 4.41 -10.88
CA MET A 76 -3.81 3.06 -11.11
C MET A 76 -4.39 2.49 -12.39
N LYS A 77 -3.59 1.76 -13.14
CA LYS A 77 -4.00 1.23 -14.44
C LYS A 77 -4.89 -0.01 -14.33
N ASP A 78 -4.71 -0.81 -13.28
CA ASP A 78 -5.50 -2.02 -13.06
C ASP A 78 -5.34 -2.51 -11.63
N ALA A 79 -6.10 -3.55 -11.27
CA ALA A 79 -6.06 -4.13 -9.94
C ALA A 79 -4.71 -4.76 -9.61
N GLN A 80 -4.05 -5.36 -10.60
CA GLN A 80 -2.75 -5.98 -10.38
C GLN A 80 -1.70 -4.96 -9.96
N GLU A 81 -1.73 -3.76 -10.54
CA GLU A 81 -0.80 -2.70 -10.15
C GLU A 81 -0.99 -2.31 -8.68
N ILE A 82 -2.24 -2.27 -8.21
CA ILE A 82 -2.52 -1.99 -6.80
C ILE A 82 -1.94 -3.09 -5.90
N ILE A 83 -2.16 -4.35 -6.27
CA ILE A 83 -1.63 -5.50 -5.53
C ILE A 83 -0.10 -5.44 -5.48
N ASP A 84 0.53 -5.16 -6.61
CA ASP A 84 1.99 -5.07 -6.70
C ASP A 84 2.54 -4.00 -5.76
N LYS A 85 1.85 -2.87 -5.62
CA LYS A 85 2.27 -1.81 -4.70
C LYS A 85 2.16 -2.24 -3.24
N TYR A 86 1.07 -2.93 -2.86
CA TYR A 86 0.94 -3.47 -1.51
C TYR A 86 2.08 -4.44 -1.19
N ILE A 87 2.42 -5.29 -2.15
CA ILE A 87 3.53 -6.25 -1.97
C ILE A 87 4.87 -5.50 -1.85
N GLU A 88 5.08 -4.51 -2.71
CA GLU A 88 6.31 -3.73 -2.72
C GLU A 88 6.59 -3.07 -1.37
N VAL A 89 5.59 -2.44 -0.75
CA VAL A 89 5.77 -1.76 0.53
C VAL A 89 5.71 -2.70 1.73
N SER A 90 5.23 -3.93 1.54
CA SER A 90 5.07 -4.89 2.64
C SER A 90 6.40 -5.28 3.30
N VAL A 91 7.53 -5.03 2.62
CA VAL A 91 8.86 -5.32 3.16
C VAL A 91 9.29 -4.30 4.22
N ILE A 92 8.59 -3.18 4.34
CA ILE A 92 8.88 -2.18 5.35
C ILE A 92 8.43 -2.72 6.71
N GLU A 93 9.38 -2.87 7.63
CA GLU A 93 9.07 -3.43 8.94
C GLU A 93 8.09 -2.54 9.71
N GLY A 94 7.03 -3.16 10.22
CA GLY A 94 6.02 -2.45 11.02
C GLY A 94 4.96 -1.71 10.21
N ILE A 95 4.98 -1.80 8.88
CA ILE A 95 3.97 -1.13 8.07
C ILE A 95 2.59 -1.78 8.25
N VAL A 96 1.57 -0.95 8.35
CA VAL A 96 0.18 -1.38 8.40
C VAL A 96 -0.56 -0.72 7.24
N SER A 97 -1.28 -1.52 6.47
CA SER A 97 -2.12 -1.03 5.38
C SER A 97 -3.57 -0.95 5.86
N LEU A 98 -4.20 0.17 5.65
CA LEU A 98 -5.59 0.41 6.08
C LEU A 98 -6.58 0.24 4.94
#